data_dbc43ef1a0e173114f090188be84add5
#
_entry.id   dbc43ef1a0e173114f090188be84add5
#
_cell.length_a   1.000
_cell.length_b   1.000
_cell.length_c   1.000
_cell.angle_alpha   90.00
_cell.angle_beta   90.00
_cell.angle_gamma   90.00
#
_symmetry.space_group_name_H-M   'P 1'
#
loop_
_entity.id
_entity.type
_entity.pdbx_description
1 polymer ?
#
loop_
_entity_poly.entity_id
_entity_poly.type
_entity_poly.pdbx_seq_one_letter_code
_entity_poly.pdbx_strand_id
1 'polypeptide(L)'
;MTYDRTRDARVSAEQLASLSHEFRTPLNGVLGMARLLAGTALTDEQRAYVSALRESGEHLLGLVNDVLDFARLGADKIELHPADFDVESLLRSVCELLSPRAQEKGLEIAWAAPPGIGAVHADEGRLRQILLNFAGNAVKFTSQGGVLLSVAETPAGLRFTVEDSGPGVSQAARETIFEAFEQADPLRDVQLGGAGLGLAIARKLAGAMDGAVGVETASLGGAAFWFEAPLPRRPVRVERPLARRTVAIVSANPIVAEAARRQIEASGGKALVAADLPAALAATRPADVVLIDRALAPERPPAKRSLLVMLTPDERGRIAEHRAAGFAGYLIKPLRRASLAERVLAARRDDDPARAVEDDRIAPAAAPGARILLVEDNPINALLARTLLTREGCRVDQAGGGEEALAALKVGVYDLILMDMRMPGMSGLEATRKVRGMGVRTPVVALTANAFEEDRHACLAAGMDDFLVKPLTPDALRAALGRWTLAADWTQKPDHAKVG
;
A
#
# COMPACT_ATOMS: atom_id res chain seq x y z
N MET A 1 -0.72 20.72 43.19
CA MET A 1 -0.76 21.41 41.86
C MET A 1 -0.49 20.45 40.69
N THR A 2 -0.91 19.20 40.75
CA THR A 2 -0.66 18.17 39.70
C THR A 2 -1.93 17.73 38.96
N TYR A 3 -3.09 18.23 39.37
CA TYR A 3 -4.40 17.77 38.82
C TYR A 3 -4.89 18.56 37.61
N ASP A 4 -4.27 19.69 37.27
CA ASP A 4 -4.74 20.60 36.20
C ASP A 4 -4.11 20.31 34.82
N ARG A 5 -2.88 19.81 34.79
CA ARG A 5 -2.17 19.54 33.50
C ARG A 5 -2.75 18.40 32.66
N THR A 6 -3.34 17.39 33.28
CA THR A 6 -3.96 16.24 32.59
C THR A 6 -5.32 16.57 31.98
N ARG A 7 -6.05 17.53 32.56
CA ARG A 7 -7.36 17.96 32.05
C ARG A 7 -7.21 18.89 30.85
N ASP A 8 -6.23 19.81 30.90
CA ASP A 8 -5.90 20.69 29.76
C ASP A 8 -5.34 19.91 28.55
N ALA A 9 -4.55 18.87 28.78
CA ALA A 9 -4.01 18.04 27.73
C ALA A 9 -5.11 17.21 27.03
N ARG A 10 -6.10 16.68 27.77
CA ARG A 10 -7.24 15.94 27.19
C ARG A 10 -8.17 16.84 26.39
N VAL A 11 -8.49 18.01 26.89
CA VAL A 11 -9.33 19.00 26.18
C VAL A 11 -8.63 19.44 24.88
N SER A 12 -7.29 19.59 24.90
CA SER A 12 -6.54 19.93 23.67
C SER A 12 -6.49 18.80 22.65
N ALA A 13 -6.44 17.54 23.07
CA ALA A 13 -6.41 16.39 22.16
C ALA A 13 -7.77 16.14 21.47
N GLU A 14 -8.88 16.29 22.18
CA GLU A 14 -10.23 16.22 21.61
C GLU A 14 -10.50 17.38 20.65
N GLN A 15 -10.09 18.59 20.98
CA GLN A 15 -10.19 19.75 20.09
C GLN A 15 -9.35 19.58 18.83
N LEU A 16 -8.13 19.05 18.93
CA LEU A 16 -7.28 18.76 17.79
C LEU A 16 -7.86 17.63 16.92
N ALA A 17 -8.50 16.61 17.51
CA ALA A 17 -9.18 15.56 16.76
C ALA A 17 -10.40 16.11 15.98
N SER A 18 -11.17 17.03 16.57
CA SER A 18 -12.27 17.72 15.89
C SER A 18 -11.76 18.58 14.72
N LEU A 19 -10.72 19.38 14.95
CA LEU A 19 -10.08 20.20 13.91
C LEU A 19 -9.55 19.35 12.76
N SER A 20 -9.00 18.15 13.04
CA SER A 20 -8.59 17.21 12.00
C SER A 20 -9.70 16.86 11.04
N HIS A 21 -10.84 16.51 11.63
CA HIS A 21 -11.99 16.12 10.82
C HIS A 21 -12.50 17.31 9.99
N GLU A 22 -12.48 18.50 10.58
CA GLU A 22 -12.91 19.73 9.92
C GLU A 22 -11.98 20.17 8.77
N PHE A 23 -10.67 19.91 8.87
CA PHE A 23 -9.72 20.16 7.76
C PHE A 23 -9.72 19.03 6.72
N ARG A 24 -9.87 17.78 7.15
CA ARG A 24 -9.83 16.62 6.23
C ARG A 24 -11.00 16.63 5.25
N THR A 25 -12.19 17.00 5.71
CA THR A 25 -13.41 16.99 4.87
C THR A 25 -13.32 17.90 3.65
N PRO A 26 -13.05 19.21 3.78
CA PRO A 26 -12.92 20.09 2.62
C PRO A 26 -11.72 19.74 1.73
N LEU A 27 -10.62 19.29 2.34
CA LEU A 27 -9.40 18.95 1.59
C LEU A 27 -9.58 17.69 0.75
N ASN A 28 -10.23 16.65 1.30
CA ASN A 28 -10.62 15.47 0.52
C ASN A 28 -11.59 15.82 -0.61
N GLY A 29 -12.45 16.82 -0.38
CA GLY A 29 -13.33 17.36 -1.42
C GLY A 29 -12.54 17.96 -2.59
N VAL A 30 -11.55 18.82 -2.30
CA VAL A 30 -10.69 19.43 -3.32
C VAL A 30 -9.88 18.37 -4.07
N LEU A 31 -9.29 17.40 -3.36
CA LEU A 31 -8.54 16.29 -3.95
C LEU A 31 -9.43 15.37 -4.80
N GLY A 32 -10.65 15.10 -4.35
CA GLY A 32 -11.65 14.35 -5.10
C GLY A 32 -11.99 15.01 -6.43
N MET A 33 -12.25 16.33 -6.41
CA MET A 33 -12.53 17.12 -7.62
C MET A 33 -11.32 17.15 -8.58
N ALA A 34 -10.09 17.33 -8.04
CA ALA A 34 -8.88 17.31 -8.86
C ALA A 34 -8.69 15.95 -9.55
N ARG A 35 -8.97 14.82 -8.86
CA ARG A 35 -8.93 13.47 -9.46
C ARG A 35 -9.97 13.28 -10.56
N LEU A 36 -11.17 13.80 -10.37
CA LEU A 36 -12.24 13.72 -11.38
C LEU A 36 -11.88 14.55 -12.62
N LEU A 37 -11.36 15.76 -12.42
CA LEU A 37 -10.90 16.61 -13.52
C LEU A 37 -9.76 15.94 -14.31
N ALA A 38 -8.80 15.30 -13.62
CA ALA A 38 -7.72 14.55 -14.26
C ALA A 38 -8.21 13.41 -15.18
N GLY A 39 -9.43 12.90 -14.95
CA GLY A 39 -10.07 11.88 -15.78
C GLY A 39 -10.86 12.41 -16.98
N THR A 40 -10.89 13.74 -17.21
CA THR A 40 -11.56 14.39 -18.33
C THR A 40 -10.59 14.78 -19.43
N ALA A 41 -11.11 15.26 -20.56
CA ALA A 41 -10.27 15.83 -21.63
C ALA A 41 -9.75 17.21 -21.18
N LEU A 42 -8.50 17.26 -20.75
CA LEU A 42 -7.80 18.47 -20.31
C LEU A 42 -6.75 18.88 -21.34
N THR A 43 -6.55 20.20 -21.50
CA THR A 43 -5.34 20.73 -22.15
C THR A 43 -4.12 20.42 -21.29
N ASP A 44 -2.92 20.50 -21.88
CA ASP A 44 -1.67 20.25 -21.13
C ASP A 44 -1.49 21.24 -19.98
N GLU A 45 -1.88 22.50 -20.17
CA GLU A 45 -1.87 23.53 -19.14
C GLU A 45 -2.85 23.22 -18.01
N GLN A 46 -4.08 22.82 -18.31
CA GLN A 46 -5.08 22.41 -17.33
C GLN A 46 -4.64 21.17 -16.55
N ARG A 47 -3.99 20.22 -17.24
CA ARG A 47 -3.41 19.03 -16.61
C ARG A 47 -2.32 19.39 -15.61
N ALA A 48 -1.46 20.36 -15.94
CA ALA A 48 -0.45 20.88 -15.02
C ALA A 48 -1.08 21.52 -13.78
N TYR A 49 -2.14 22.34 -13.95
CA TYR A 49 -2.85 22.95 -12.82
C TYR A 49 -3.53 21.92 -11.92
N VAL A 50 -4.20 20.92 -12.49
CA VAL A 50 -4.84 19.85 -11.72
C VAL A 50 -3.80 19.00 -10.98
N SER A 51 -2.63 18.76 -11.58
CA SER A 51 -1.53 18.06 -10.91
C SER A 51 -0.99 18.88 -9.72
N ALA A 52 -0.77 20.17 -9.88
CA ALA A 52 -0.31 21.06 -8.82
C ALA A 52 -1.31 21.20 -7.67
N LEU A 53 -2.61 21.28 -7.99
CA LEU A 53 -3.69 21.27 -6.98
C LEU A 53 -3.72 19.97 -6.17
N ARG A 54 -3.57 18.83 -6.85
CA ARG A 54 -3.53 17.52 -6.20
C ARG A 54 -2.32 17.40 -5.29
N GLU A 55 -1.13 17.77 -5.78
CA GLU A 55 0.11 17.72 -5.01
C GLU A 55 0.05 18.61 -3.76
N SER A 56 -0.42 19.85 -3.91
CA SER A 56 -0.59 20.78 -2.79
C SER A 56 -1.62 20.29 -1.77
N GLY A 57 -2.74 19.72 -2.23
CA GLY A 57 -3.77 19.16 -1.37
C GLY A 57 -3.32 17.91 -0.62
N GLU A 58 -2.61 16.98 -1.28
CA GLU A 58 -2.04 15.79 -0.64
C GLU A 58 -0.98 16.18 0.38
N HIS A 59 -0.16 17.20 0.08
CA HIS A 59 0.83 17.73 1.00
C HIS A 59 0.17 18.33 2.25
N LEU A 60 -0.84 19.18 2.10
CA LEU A 60 -1.55 19.79 3.22
C LEU A 60 -2.24 18.73 4.09
N LEU A 61 -2.84 17.72 3.48
CA LEU A 61 -3.45 16.59 4.21
C LEU A 61 -2.41 15.82 5.01
N GLY A 62 -1.22 15.60 4.45
CA GLY A 62 -0.07 15.02 5.14
C GLY A 62 0.33 15.83 6.37
N LEU A 63 0.52 17.14 6.21
CA LEU A 63 0.88 18.05 7.31
C LEU A 63 -0.15 18.05 8.44
N VAL A 64 -1.44 18.11 8.11
CA VAL A 64 -2.52 18.05 9.09
C VAL A 64 -2.49 16.73 9.87
N ASN A 65 -2.32 15.61 9.18
CA ASN A 65 -2.23 14.30 9.82
C ASN A 65 -0.99 14.19 10.71
N ASP A 66 0.18 14.65 10.25
CA ASP A 66 1.43 14.64 11.01
C ASP A 66 1.33 15.46 12.32
N VAL A 67 0.76 16.67 12.24
CA VAL A 67 0.54 17.52 13.43
C VAL A 67 -0.37 16.85 14.44
N LEU A 68 -1.42 16.19 13.97
CA LEU A 68 -2.39 15.50 14.82
C LEU A 68 -1.82 14.23 15.44
N ASP A 69 -1.10 13.43 14.66
CA ASP A 69 -0.39 12.28 15.18
C ASP A 69 0.63 12.70 16.23
N PHE A 70 1.41 13.76 15.96
CA PHE A 70 2.36 14.30 16.90
C PHE A 70 1.70 14.78 18.21
N ALA A 71 0.57 15.49 18.12
CA ALA A 71 -0.17 15.97 19.28
C ALA A 71 -0.78 14.83 20.10
N ARG A 72 -1.36 13.81 19.44
CA ARG A 72 -1.86 12.59 20.10
C ARG A 72 -0.74 11.81 20.80
N LEU A 73 0.42 11.71 20.17
CA LEU A 73 1.61 11.06 20.73
C LEU A 73 2.26 11.84 21.88
N GLY A 74 1.85 13.10 22.10
CA GLY A 74 2.34 13.96 23.20
C GLY A 74 1.48 13.90 24.49
N ALA A 75 0.21 13.51 24.37
CA ALA A 75 -0.77 13.63 25.46
C ALA A 75 -1.04 12.31 26.22
N ASP A 76 -0.91 11.14 25.57
CA ASP A 76 -1.24 9.83 26.17
C ASP A 76 -0.21 8.75 25.79
N LYS A 77 -0.17 7.65 26.57
CA LYS A 77 0.55 6.44 26.20
C LYS A 77 0.01 5.93 24.86
N ILE A 78 0.92 5.70 23.90
CA ILE A 78 0.57 5.10 22.62
C ILE A 78 -0.04 3.71 22.90
N GLU A 79 -1.32 3.52 22.62
CA GLU A 79 -1.92 2.19 22.61
C GLU A 79 -1.49 1.45 21.36
N LEU A 80 -0.84 0.32 21.57
CA LEU A 80 -0.45 -0.60 20.51
C LEU A 80 -1.50 -1.70 20.38
N HIS A 81 -1.83 -2.07 19.15
CA HIS A 81 -2.75 -3.16 18.81
C HIS A 81 -1.96 -4.30 18.12
N PRO A 82 -1.23 -5.12 18.90
CA PRO A 82 -0.42 -6.17 18.33
C PRO A 82 -1.28 -7.29 17.72
N ALA A 83 -0.94 -7.69 16.51
CA ALA A 83 -1.53 -8.81 15.78
C ALA A 83 -0.45 -9.55 15.01
N ASP A 84 -0.74 -10.78 14.59
CA ASP A 84 0.15 -11.54 13.74
C ASP A 84 0.01 -11.05 12.29
N PHE A 85 1.12 -10.69 11.65
CA PHE A 85 1.15 -10.30 10.25
C PHE A 85 2.40 -10.82 9.53
N ASP A 86 2.34 -10.93 8.20
CA ASP A 86 3.46 -11.35 7.37
C ASP A 86 4.35 -10.16 6.99
N VAL A 87 5.63 -10.25 7.34
CA VAL A 87 6.63 -9.18 7.10
C VAL A 87 6.82 -8.89 5.61
N GLU A 88 6.83 -9.92 4.76
CA GLU A 88 6.98 -9.72 3.31
C GLU A 88 5.80 -8.97 2.71
N SER A 89 4.59 -9.28 3.16
CA SER A 89 3.38 -8.58 2.76
C SER A 89 3.41 -7.10 3.18
N LEU A 90 3.94 -6.80 4.37
CA LEU A 90 4.14 -5.43 4.83
C LEU A 90 5.14 -4.68 3.93
N LEU A 91 6.36 -5.21 3.73
CA LEU A 91 7.38 -4.55 2.89
C LEU A 91 6.88 -4.34 1.45
N ARG A 92 6.27 -5.38 0.88
CA ARG A 92 5.66 -5.32 -0.45
C ARG A 92 4.62 -4.20 -0.55
N SER A 93 3.69 -4.13 0.41
CA SER A 93 2.61 -3.13 0.39
C SER A 93 3.14 -1.69 0.50
N VAL A 94 4.19 -1.46 1.29
CA VAL A 94 4.86 -0.14 1.37
C VAL A 94 5.50 0.22 0.02
N CYS A 95 6.20 -0.73 -0.63
CA CYS A 95 6.78 -0.51 -1.95
C CYS A 95 5.72 -0.25 -3.01
N GLU A 96 4.65 -1.05 -3.05
CA GLU A 96 3.56 -0.89 -4.02
C GLU A 96 2.84 0.46 -3.86
N LEU A 97 2.66 0.92 -2.62
CA LEU A 97 2.05 2.23 -2.34
C LEU A 97 2.90 3.41 -2.84
N LEU A 98 4.23 3.31 -2.72
CA LEU A 98 5.14 4.38 -3.11
C LEU A 98 5.65 4.24 -4.57
N SER A 99 5.43 3.10 -5.23
CA SER A 99 5.87 2.83 -6.59
C SER A 99 5.41 3.88 -7.61
N PRO A 100 4.14 4.35 -7.64
CA PRO A 100 3.73 5.40 -8.57
C PRO A 100 4.54 6.70 -8.40
N ARG A 101 4.73 7.13 -7.16
CA ARG A 101 5.52 8.33 -6.83
C ARG A 101 7.00 8.20 -7.19
N ALA A 102 7.57 7.01 -6.98
CA ALA A 102 8.94 6.72 -7.38
C ALA A 102 9.07 6.77 -8.91
N GLN A 103 8.13 6.17 -9.64
CA GLN A 103 8.12 6.14 -11.11
C GLN A 103 7.94 7.52 -11.73
N GLU A 104 7.08 8.40 -11.17
CA GLU A 104 6.95 9.80 -11.60
C GLU A 104 8.30 10.55 -11.57
N LYS A 105 9.21 10.14 -10.67
CA LYS A 105 10.59 10.66 -10.56
C LYS A 105 11.64 9.84 -11.33
N GLY A 106 11.25 8.77 -12.02
CA GLY A 106 12.18 7.85 -12.66
C GLY A 106 13.03 7.02 -11.68
N LEU A 107 12.55 6.83 -10.43
CA LEU A 107 13.21 6.05 -9.41
C LEU A 107 12.66 4.62 -9.37
N GLU A 108 13.54 3.68 -9.01
CA GLU A 108 13.13 2.31 -8.68
C GLU A 108 12.89 2.16 -7.17
N ILE A 109 11.85 1.42 -6.81
CA ILE A 109 11.63 1.01 -5.41
C ILE A 109 11.51 -0.50 -5.36
N ALA A 110 12.19 -1.12 -4.40
CA ALA A 110 12.24 -2.56 -4.28
C ALA A 110 12.30 -3.00 -2.83
N TRP A 111 12.04 -4.27 -2.58
CA TRP A 111 12.13 -4.86 -1.25
C TRP A 111 12.83 -6.22 -1.26
N ALA A 112 13.39 -6.60 -0.12
CA ALA A 112 13.96 -7.91 0.10
C ALA A 112 13.82 -8.33 1.57
N ALA A 113 13.54 -9.62 1.79
CA ALA A 113 13.51 -10.24 3.10
C ALA A 113 14.29 -11.55 3.09
N PRO A 114 14.99 -11.93 4.16
CA PRO A 114 15.65 -13.24 4.27
C PRO A 114 14.60 -14.35 4.33
N PRO A 115 14.99 -15.59 4.01
CA PRO A 115 14.07 -16.70 4.04
C PRO A 115 13.64 -17.01 5.48
N GLY A 116 12.34 -17.28 5.68
CA GLY A 116 11.84 -17.77 6.97
C GLY A 116 11.61 -16.71 8.04
N ILE A 117 11.63 -15.42 7.71
CA ILE A 117 11.23 -14.37 8.68
C ILE A 117 9.82 -14.63 9.20
N GLY A 118 8.89 -15.00 8.31
CA GLY A 118 7.55 -15.43 8.67
C GLY A 118 6.65 -14.35 9.25
N ALA A 119 5.73 -14.79 10.11
CA ALA A 119 4.82 -13.90 10.80
C ALA A 119 5.45 -13.31 12.05
N VAL A 120 5.15 -12.05 12.31
CA VAL A 120 5.60 -11.26 13.46
C VAL A 120 4.37 -10.81 14.24
N HIS A 121 4.49 -10.84 15.58
CA HIS A 121 3.44 -10.35 16.47
C HIS A 121 3.76 -8.92 16.91
N ALA A 122 3.15 -7.93 16.27
CA ALA A 122 3.35 -6.52 16.58
C ALA A 122 2.18 -5.67 16.03
N ASP A 123 2.22 -4.36 16.25
CA ASP A 123 1.29 -3.43 15.60
C ASP A 123 1.74 -3.14 14.17
N GLU A 124 1.13 -3.84 13.21
CA GLU A 124 1.41 -3.67 11.77
C GLU A 124 1.20 -2.23 11.30
N GLY A 125 0.14 -1.57 11.79
CA GLY A 125 -0.20 -0.20 11.39
C GLY A 125 0.89 0.80 11.79
N ARG A 126 1.42 0.68 13.00
CA ARG A 126 2.50 1.54 13.50
C ARG A 126 3.82 1.26 12.81
N LEU A 127 4.14 -0.01 12.60
CA LEU A 127 5.33 -0.38 11.84
C LEU A 127 5.26 0.11 10.40
N ARG A 128 4.11 -0.03 9.75
CA ARG A 128 3.85 0.52 8.42
C ARG A 128 4.05 2.04 8.38
N GLN A 129 3.59 2.76 9.40
CA GLN A 129 3.76 4.21 9.53
C GLN A 129 5.24 4.61 9.62
N ILE A 130 6.04 3.89 10.40
CA ILE A 130 7.51 4.09 10.47
C ILE A 130 8.14 3.90 9.09
N LEU A 131 7.83 2.77 8.43
CA LEU A 131 8.40 2.46 7.11
C LEU A 131 7.98 3.44 6.03
N LEU A 132 6.72 3.91 6.04
CA LEU A 132 6.23 4.94 5.11
C LEU A 132 6.92 6.28 5.33
N ASN A 133 7.22 6.67 6.57
CA ASN A 133 7.98 7.88 6.86
C ASN A 133 9.41 7.79 6.31
N PHE A 134 10.08 6.64 6.48
CA PHE A 134 11.42 6.45 5.95
C PHE A 134 11.44 6.38 4.43
N ALA A 135 10.60 5.52 3.84
CA ALA A 135 10.56 5.31 2.40
C ALA A 135 10.00 6.54 1.65
N GLY A 136 9.05 7.26 2.24
CA GLY A 136 8.55 8.53 1.72
C GLY A 136 9.66 9.59 1.65
N ASN A 137 10.48 9.72 2.70
CA ASN A 137 11.64 10.59 2.70
C ASN A 137 12.69 10.13 1.67
N ALA A 138 12.96 8.83 1.58
CA ALA A 138 13.88 8.27 0.59
C ALA A 138 13.46 8.63 -0.84
N VAL A 139 12.20 8.42 -1.22
CA VAL A 139 11.66 8.81 -2.54
C VAL A 139 11.65 10.33 -2.73
N LYS A 140 11.42 11.10 -1.66
CA LYS A 140 11.39 12.57 -1.70
C LYS A 140 12.76 13.17 -2.03
N PHE A 141 13.82 12.70 -1.36
CA PHE A 141 15.16 13.27 -1.42
C PHE A 141 16.08 12.63 -2.47
N THR A 142 15.73 11.46 -2.98
CA THR A 142 16.47 10.82 -4.07
C THR A 142 16.06 11.41 -5.42
N SER A 143 17.04 11.68 -6.27
CA SER A 143 16.82 12.21 -7.63
C SER A 143 17.16 11.19 -8.72
N GLN A 144 18.00 10.20 -8.45
CA GLN A 144 18.39 9.14 -9.39
C GLN A 144 18.66 7.84 -8.63
N GLY A 145 18.48 6.70 -9.29
CA GLY A 145 18.68 5.38 -8.70
C GLY A 145 17.39 4.82 -8.08
N GLY A 146 17.31 4.74 -6.74
CA GLY A 146 16.09 4.21 -6.11
C GLY A 146 16.18 3.97 -4.61
N VAL A 147 15.22 3.18 -4.10
CA VAL A 147 15.02 2.87 -2.69
C VAL A 147 14.86 1.37 -2.48
N LEU A 148 15.57 0.81 -1.51
CA LEU A 148 15.50 -0.60 -1.12
C LEU A 148 15.00 -0.73 0.32
N LEU A 149 13.87 -1.39 0.49
CA LEU A 149 13.37 -1.78 1.80
C LEU A 149 13.86 -3.19 2.12
N SER A 150 14.43 -3.38 3.30
CA SER A 150 14.89 -4.71 3.72
C SER A 150 14.63 -4.95 5.19
N VAL A 151 14.70 -6.22 5.59
CA VAL A 151 14.65 -6.64 6.98
C VAL A 151 15.75 -7.65 7.23
N ALA A 152 16.31 -7.63 8.43
CA ALA A 152 17.35 -8.56 8.87
C ALA A 152 17.12 -8.96 10.33
N GLU A 153 17.61 -10.14 10.69
CA GLU A 153 17.68 -10.57 12.08
C GLU A 153 18.93 -9.99 12.73
N THR A 154 18.78 -9.49 13.96
CA THR A 154 19.87 -8.99 14.77
C THR A 154 19.79 -9.60 16.18
N PRO A 155 20.83 -9.46 17.01
CA PRO A 155 20.76 -9.87 18.41
C PRO A 155 19.67 -9.15 19.21
N ALA A 156 19.28 -7.93 18.79
CA ALA A 156 18.25 -7.13 19.44
C ALA A 156 16.82 -7.41 18.90
N GLY A 157 16.69 -8.21 17.84
CA GLY A 157 15.38 -8.56 17.25
C GLY A 157 15.35 -8.49 15.74
N LEU A 158 14.42 -7.73 15.19
CA LEU A 158 14.33 -7.47 13.76
C LEU A 158 14.70 -6.02 13.47
N ARG A 159 15.57 -5.84 12.48
CA ARG A 159 15.95 -4.52 11.95
C ARG A 159 15.36 -4.37 10.55
N PHE A 160 14.47 -3.39 10.39
CA PHE A 160 13.95 -2.93 9.11
C PHE A 160 14.78 -1.76 8.64
N THR A 161 15.25 -1.82 7.39
CA THR A 161 16.11 -0.78 6.82
C THR A 161 15.54 -0.28 5.51
N VAL A 162 15.54 1.03 5.34
CA VAL A 162 15.21 1.72 4.08
C VAL A 162 16.48 2.41 3.60
N GLU A 163 17.08 1.86 2.56
CA GLU A 163 18.29 2.40 1.91
C GLU A 163 17.89 3.19 0.67
N ASP A 164 18.50 4.35 0.47
CA ASP A 164 18.35 5.16 -0.74
C ASP A 164 19.69 5.44 -1.42
N SER A 165 19.64 5.87 -2.67
CA SER A 165 20.79 6.30 -3.45
C SER A 165 20.89 7.84 -3.55
N GLY A 166 20.29 8.54 -2.60
CA GLY A 166 20.23 10.01 -2.55
C GLY A 166 21.51 10.65 -1.97
N PRO A 167 21.41 11.90 -1.52
CA PRO A 167 22.57 12.65 -1.02
C PRO A 167 23.08 12.17 0.35
N GLY A 168 22.32 11.29 1.03
CA GLY A 168 22.62 10.85 2.39
C GLY A 168 22.33 11.91 3.45
N VAL A 169 22.73 11.62 4.70
CA VAL A 169 22.57 12.50 5.86
C VAL A 169 23.94 12.80 6.45
N SER A 170 24.27 14.08 6.64
CA SER A 170 25.53 14.50 7.24
C SER A 170 25.67 13.98 8.67
N GLN A 171 26.89 13.70 9.10
CA GLN A 171 27.17 13.19 10.46
C GLN A 171 26.56 14.09 11.55
N ALA A 172 26.64 15.41 11.36
CA ALA A 172 26.12 16.39 12.33
C ALA A 172 24.57 16.37 12.44
N ALA A 173 23.88 16.02 11.36
CA ALA A 173 22.43 16.01 11.33
C ALA A 173 21.79 14.68 11.80
N ARG A 174 22.58 13.60 11.93
CA ARG A 174 22.03 12.24 12.19
C ARG A 174 21.27 12.11 13.50
N GLU A 175 21.60 12.87 14.50
CA GLU A 175 20.90 12.85 15.79
C GLU A 175 19.71 13.83 15.79
N THR A 176 19.89 15.00 15.18
CA THR A 176 18.90 16.08 15.23
C THR A 176 17.72 15.88 14.29
N ILE A 177 17.89 15.15 13.17
CA ILE A 177 16.79 14.90 12.22
C ILE A 177 15.59 14.12 12.80
N PHE A 178 15.75 13.48 13.94
CA PHE A 178 14.68 12.80 14.67
C PHE A 178 13.98 13.70 15.69
N GLU A 179 14.43 14.95 15.89
CA GLU A 179 13.75 15.95 16.72
C GLU A 179 12.60 16.58 15.92
N ALA A 180 11.55 16.99 16.65
CA ALA A 180 10.38 17.59 16.01
C ALA A 180 10.72 18.94 15.39
N PHE A 181 10.24 19.19 14.17
CA PHE A 181 10.44 20.42 13.39
C PHE A 181 11.89 20.67 12.93
N GLU A 182 12.81 19.73 13.17
CA GLU A 182 14.18 19.80 12.66
C GLU A 182 14.24 19.34 11.21
N GLN A 183 15.09 20.05 10.43
CA GLN A 183 15.31 19.82 9.01
C GLN A 183 16.81 19.83 8.71
N ALA A 184 17.29 18.84 7.96
CA ALA A 184 18.71 18.68 7.68
C ALA A 184 19.27 19.77 6.76
N ASP A 185 18.46 20.30 5.85
CA ASP A 185 18.79 21.40 4.91
C ASP A 185 17.56 22.28 4.68
N PRO A 186 17.43 23.40 5.43
CA PRO A 186 16.25 24.26 5.35
C PRO A 186 15.95 24.81 3.94
N LEU A 187 16.96 24.98 3.09
CA LEU A 187 16.76 25.50 1.73
C LEU A 187 16.18 24.46 0.78
N ARG A 188 16.59 23.20 0.90
CA ARG A 188 16.03 22.09 0.13
C ARG A 188 14.67 21.64 0.66
N ASP A 189 14.51 21.64 1.97
CA ASP A 189 13.30 21.19 2.63
C ASP A 189 12.11 22.12 2.39
N VAL A 190 12.34 23.43 2.27
CA VAL A 190 11.32 24.42 1.87
C VAL A 190 10.80 24.15 0.44
N GLN A 191 11.69 23.78 -0.49
CA GLN A 191 11.29 23.47 -1.87
C GLN A 191 10.57 22.11 -2.01
N LEU A 192 10.94 21.12 -1.20
CA LEU A 192 10.38 19.78 -1.28
C LEU A 192 9.19 19.56 -0.33
N GLY A 193 8.94 20.50 0.59
CA GLY A 193 7.83 20.43 1.56
C GLY A 193 8.04 19.42 2.69
N GLY A 194 7.49 19.68 3.87
CA GLY A 194 7.47 18.76 5.01
C GLY A 194 7.53 19.50 6.34
N ALA A 195 6.75 19.06 7.34
CA ALA A 195 6.70 19.66 8.68
C ALA A 195 7.91 19.33 9.57
N GLY A 196 8.81 18.43 9.16
CA GLY A 196 9.87 17.91 10.03
C GLY A 196 9.35 17.03 11.17
N LEU A 197 8.12 16.49 11.04
CA LEU A 197 7.47 15.68 12.08
C LEU A 197 7.57 14.17 11.84
N GLY A 198 7.69 13.73 10.60
CA GLY A 198 7.62 12.29 10.25
C GLY A 198 8.68 11.44 10.95
N LEU A 199 9.94 11.90 11.02
CA LEU A 199 11.00 11.18 11.71
C LEU A 199 10.84 11.22 13.23
N ALA A 200 10.37 12.33 13.80
CA ALA A 200 10.06 12.44 15.22
C ALA A 200 8.90 11.51 15.64
N ILE A 201 7.87 11.38 14.77
CA ILE A 201 6.79 10.40 14.94
C ILE A 201 7.35 8.97 14.89
N ALA A 202 8.21 8.66 13.91
CA ALA A 202 8.84 7.33 13.80
C ALA A 202 9.63 6.98 15.06
N ARG A 203 10.40 7.93 15.63
CA ARG A 203 11.15 7.72 16.89
C ARG A 203 10.23 7.44 18.08
N LYS A 204 9.13 8.18 18.22
CA LYS A 204 8.14 7.96 19.28
C LYS A 204 7.45 6.60 19.15
N LEU A 205 7.02 6.24 17.93
CA LEU A 205 6.41 4.93 17.66
C LEU A 205 7.37 3.78 17.94
N ALA A 206 8.63 3.92 17.54
CA ALA A 206 9.67 2.93 17.82
C ALA A 206 9.88 2.73 19.33
N GLY A 207 9.95 3.83 20.09
CA GLY A 207 10.05 3.75 21.56
C GLY A 207 8.84 3.07 22.22
N ALA A 208 7.62 3.27 21.69
CA ALA A 208 6.43 2.57 22.17
C ALA A 208 6.46 1.05 21.87
N MET A 209 7.22 0.63 20.85
CA MET A 209 7.43 -0.77 20.47
C MET A 209 8.72 -1.36 21.09
N ASP A 210 9.25 -0.75 22.16
CA ASP A 210 10.51 -1.13 22.80
C ASP A 210 11.71 -1.19 21.83
N GLY A 211 11.65 -0.39 20.78
CA GLY A 211 12.64 -0.34 19.72
C GLY A 211 13.38 0.99 19.63
N ALA A 212 14.23 1.08 18.64
CA ALA A 212 15.03 2.26 18.32
C ALA A 212 15.00 2.56 16.81
N VAL A 213 15.28 3.80 16.46
CA VAL A 213 15.50 4.25 15.09
C VAL A 213 16.84 4.94 14.95
N GLY A 214 17.38 4.92 13.75
CA GLY A 214 18.60 5.65 13.44
C GLY A 214 18.80 5.78 11.94
N VAL A 215 19.94 6.40 11.58
CA VAL A 215 20.38 6.57 10.20
C VAL A 215 21.86 6.32 10.07
N GLU A 216 22.22 5.60 9.03
CA GLU A 216 23.60 5.26 8.66
C GLU A 216 23.86 5.67 7.21
N THR A 217 25.09 5.55 6.74
CA THR A 217 25.38 5.67 5.31
C THR A 217 24.96 4.39 4.61
N ALA A 218 24.16 4.50 3.54
CA ALA A 218 23.76 3.35 2.75
C ALA A 218 24.94 2.76 1.97
N SER A 219 24.88 1.47 1.72
CA SER A 219 25.84 0.75 0.87
C SER A 219 25.87 1.30 -0.58
N LEU A 220 24.79 1.92 -1.00
CA LEU A 220 24.57 2.51 -2.31
C LEU A 220 24.89 4.01 -2.38
N GLY A 221 25.46 4.58 -1.33
CA GLY A 221 25.96 5.96 -1.28
C GLY A 221 25.02 7.00 -0.66
N GLY A 222 23.75 6.67 -0.44
CA GLY A 222 22.75 7.55 0.18
C GLY A 222 22.60 7.35 1.69
N ALA A 223 21.38 7.44 2.19
CA ALA A 223 21.03 7.19 3.58
C ALA A 223 20.41 5.79 3.77
N ALA A 224 20.68 5.19 4.93
CA ALA A 224 20.04 3.98 5.40
C ALA A 224 19.32 4.28 6.72
N PHE A 225 18.03 4.56 6.65
CA PHE A 225 17.17 4.71 7.81
C PHE A 225 16.77 3.33 8.33
N TRP A 226 16.88 3.13 9.64
CA TRP A 226 16.53 1.84 10.22
C TRP A 226 15.64 1.97 11.46
N PHE A 227 14.80 0.95 11.63
CA PHE A 227 14.04 0.68 12.85
C PHE A 227 14.39 -0.72 13.34
N GLU A 228 14.67 -0.87 14.62
CA GLU A 228 15.01 -2.14 15.24
C GLU A 228 14.23 -2.34 16.54
N ALA A 229 13.62 -3.52 16.70
CA ALA A 229 12.82 -3.84 17.88
C ALA A 229 12.78 -5.35 18.17
N PRO A 230 12.57 -5.76 19.44
CA PRO A 230 12.48 -7.17 19.86
C PRO A 230 11.10 -7.73 19.51
N LEU A 231 10.79 -7.87 18.22
CA LEU A 231 9.49 -8.33 17.74
C LEU A 231 9.39 -9.86 17.82
N PRO A 232 8.41 -10.42 18.56
CA PRO A 232 8.19 -11.86 18.63
C PRO A 232 7.84 -12.43 17.25
N ARG A 233 8.44 -13.57 16.90
CA ARG A 233 8.26 -14.24 15.62
C ARG A 233 7.66 -15.62 15.76
N ARG A 234 6.87 -16.02 14.77
CA ARG A 234 6.47 -17.41 14.59
C ARG A 234 7.34 -18.03 13.51
N PRO A 235 8.07 -19.11 13.82
CA PRO A 235 8.88 -19.80 12.81
C PRO A 235 8.00 -20.34 11.70
N VAL A 236 8.41 -20.09 10.45
CA VAL A 236 7.75 -20.57 9.24
C VAL A 236 8.68 -21.52 8.52
N ARG A 237 8.13 -22.54 7.89
CA ARG A 237 8.90 -23.46 7.06
C ARG A 237 9.50 -22.69 5.89
N VAL A 238 10.83 -22.74 5.80
CA VAL A 238 11.55 -22.11 4.69
C VAL A 238 11.35 -22.92 3.43
N GLU A 239 10.57 -22.37 2.50
CA GLU A 239 10.45 -22.93 1.16
C GLU A 239 11.61 -22.50 0.29
N ARG A 240 12.16 -23.43 -0.49
CA ARG A 240 13.29 -23.20 -1.40
C ARG A 240 12.92 -23.61 -2.83
N PRO A 241 11.94 -22.94 -3.46
CA PRO A 241 11.43 -23.34 -4.78
C PRO A 241 12.50 -23.25 -5.87
N LEU A 242 13.50 -22.37 -5.72
CA LEU A 242 14.61 -22.23 -6.66
C LEU A 242 15.86 -23.03 -6.30
N ALA A 243 15.75 -24.02 -5.40
CA ALA A 243 16.89 -24.88 -5.06
C ALA A 243 17.54 -25.47 -6.34
N ARG A 244 18.88 -25.39 -6.43
CA ARG A 244 19.70 -25.83 -7.57
C ARG A 244 19.41 -25.07 -8.90
N ARG A 245 18.79 -23.90 -8.83
CA ARG A 245 18.59 -23.02 -9.97
C ARG A 245 19.59 -21.89 -9.99
N THR A 246 20.07 -21.54 -11.17
CA THR A 246 20.88 -20.35 -11.38
C THR A 246 20.06 -19.36 -12.19
N VAL A 247 20.03 -18.11 -11.73
CA VAL A 247 19.34 -17.01 -12.38
C VAL A 247 20.32 -15.85 -12.55
N ALA A 248 20.57 -15.43 -13.80
CA ALA A 248 21.33 -14.21 -14.05
C ALA A 248 20.41 -12.99 -14.01
N ILE A 249 20.94 -11.89 -13.57
CA ILE A 249 20.23 -10.61 -13.43
C ILE A 249 20.98 -9.56 -14.23
N VAL A 250 20.29 -8.91 -15.16
CA VAL A 250 20.81 -7.82 -15.97
C VAL A 250 19.94 -6.60 -15.75
N SER A 251 20.42 -5.67 -14.92
CA SER A 251 19.73 -4.44 -14.62
C SER A 251 20.73 -3.29 -14.54
N ALA A 252 20.40 -2.16 -15.14
CA ALA A 252 21.17 -0.92 -14.99
C ALA A 252 21.01 -0.27 -13.62
N ASN A 253 19.93 -0.65 -12.89
CA ASN A 253 19.65 -0.10 -11.57
C ASN A 253 20.14 -1.07 -10.48
N PRO A 254 21.10 -0.66 -9.62
CA PRO A 254 21.67 -1.51 -8.58
C PRO A 254 20.64 -1.93 -7.52
N ILE A 255 19.61 -1.12 -7.27
CA ILE A 255 18.52 -1.43 -6.33
C ILE A 255 17.73 -2.65 -6.82
N VAL A 256 17.33 -2.64 -8.12
CA VAL A 256 16.60 -3.75 -8.73
C VAL A 256 17.46 -5.02 -8.76
N ALA A 257 18.73 -4.88 -9.14
CA ALA A 257 19.66 -6.01 -9.18
C ALA A 257 19.86 -6.63 -7.80
N GLU A 258 20.06 -5.82 -6.77
CA GLU A 258 20.26 -6.28 -5.40
C GLU A 258 18.99 -6.90 -4.80
N ALA A 259 17.82 -6.30 -5.00
CA ALA A 259 16.55 -6.86 -4.56
C ALA A 259 16.28 -8.23 -5.23
N ALA A 260 16.45 -8.31 -6.55
CA ALA A 260 16.30 -9.56 -7.29
C ALA A 260 17.28 -10.64 -6.79
N ARG A 261 18.55 -10.27 -6.57
CA ARG A 261 19.56 -11.17 -6.03
C ARG A 261 19.14 -11.74 -4.66
N ARG A 262 18.78 -10.87 -3.72
CA ARG A 262 18.31 -11.29 -2.37
C ARG A 262 17.06 -12.17 -2.44
N GLN A 263 16.09 -11.85 -3.29
CA GLN A 263 14.85 -12.64 -3.43
C GLN A 263 15.12 -14.03 -4.03
N ILE A 264 16.03 -14.14 -5.02
CA ILE A 264 16.45 -15.41 -5.61
C ILE A 264 17.16 -16.28 -4.55
N GLU A 265 18.11 -15.70 -3.82
CA GLU A 265 18.85 -16.39 -2.76
C GLU A 265 17.93 -16.83 -1.61
N ALA A 266 16.99 -15.97 -1.21
CA ALA A 266 15.97 -16.31 -0.21
C ALA A 266 15.05 -17.46 -0.67
N SER A 267 14.84 -17.61 -1.98
CA SER A 267 14.12 -18.75 -2.60
C SER A 267 15.01 -20.00 -2.81
N GLY A 268 16.25 -19.98 -2.32
CA GLY A 268 17.22 -21.09 -2.39
C GLY A 268 17.95 -21.20 -3.73
N GLY A 269 17.80 -20.22 -4.64
CA GLY A 269 18.50 -20.15 -5.93
C GLY A 269 19.91 -19.55 -5.82
N LYS A 270 20.67 -19.65 -6.89
CA LYS A 270 21.95 -18.95 -7.09
C LYS A 270 21.71 -17.75 -8.01
N ALA A 271 21.96 -16.54 -7.53
CA ALA A 271 21.90 -15.33 -8.31
C ALA A 271 23.27 -14.94 -8.88
N LEU A 272 23.29 -14.43 -10.11
CA LEU A 272 24.47 -13.91 -10.80
C LEU A 272 24.12 -12.53 -11.37
N VAL A 273 24.66 -11.47 -10.78
CA VAL A 273 24.48 -10.12 -11.36
C VAL A 273 25.50 -9.93 -12.49
N ALA A 274 25.04 -9.51 -13.64
CA ALA A 274 25.87 -9.26 -14.83
C ALA A 274 25.65 -7.84 -15.34
N ALA A 275 26.70 -7.24 -15.89
CA ALA A 275 26.65 -5.87 -16.40
C ALA A 275 25.76 -5.73 -17.64
N ASP A 276 25.72 -6.78 -18.49
CA ASP A 276 24.96 -6.80 -19.73
C ASP A 276 24.51 -8.23 -20.09
N LEU A 277 23.71 -8.34 -21.13
CA LEU A 277 23.21 -9.62 -21.59
C LEU A 277 24.34 -10.57 -22.09
N PRO A 278 25.34 -10.13 -22.88
CA PRO A 278 26.47 -10.98 -23.27
C PRO A 278 27.19 -11.58 -22.06
N ALA A 279 27.50 -10.81 -21.04
CA ALA A 279 28.14 -11.29 -19.81
C ALA A 279 27.27 -12.30 -19.05
N ALA A 280 25.96 -12.04 -18.96
CA ALA A 280 25.00 -12.96 -18.37
C ALA A 280 24.94 -14.30 -19.11
N LEU A 281 24.92 -14.27 -20.44
CA LEU A 281 24.89 -15.48 -21.29
C LEU A 281 26.19 -16.29 -21.23
N ALA A 282 27.32 -15.62 -21.06
CA ALA A 282 28.64 -16.29 -20.90
C ALA A 282 28.74 -16.94 -19.50
N ALA A 283 28.17 -16.35 -18.48
CA ALA A 283 28.21 -16.84 -17.10
C ALA A 283 27.16 -17.94 -16.80
N THR A 284 26.18 -18.17 -17.68
CA THR A 284 25.08 -19.11 -17.49
C THR A 284 25.03 -20.22 -18.54
N ARG A 285 24.48 -21.36 -18.11
CA ARG A 285 24.20 -22.47 -19.03
C ARG A 285 22.93 -22.18 -19.84
N PRO A 286 22.73 -22.82 -21.00
CA PRO A 286 21.50 -22.67 -21.80
C PRO A 286 20.20 -22.91 -21.01
N ALA A 287 20.26 -23.79 -20.02
CA ALA A 287 19.13 -24.15 -19.17
C ALA A 287 18.87 -23.16 -18.02
N ASP A 288 19.73 -22.20 -17.75
CA ASP A 288 19.57 -21.20 -16.72
C ASP A 288 18.71 -20.02 -17.24
N VAL A 289 18.04 -19.31 -16.33
CA VAL A 289 17.14 -18.20 -16.66
C VAL A 289 17.87 -16.88 -16.54
N VAL A 290 17.58 -15.94 -17.43
CA VAL A 290 18.09 -14.56 -17.35
C VAL A 290 16.92 -13.62 -17.09
N LEU A 291 16.99 -12.86 -15.99
CA LEU A 291 16.13 -11.71 -15.72
C LEU A 291 16.78 -10.48 -16.34
N ILE A 292 16.05 -9.73 -17.14
CA ILE A 292 16.60 -8.56 -17.82
C ILE A 292 15.64 -7.38 -17.75
N ASP A 293 16.17 -6.19 -17.39
CA ASP A 293 15.40 -4.97 -17.50
C ASP A 293 15.02 -4.70 -18.96
N ARG A 294 13.81 -4.21 -19.18
CA ARG A 294 13.31 -3.90 -20.54
C ARG A 294 14.26 -2.99 -21.32
N ALA A 295 14.80 -1.99 -20.67
CA ALA A 295 15.72 -1.04 -21.30
C ALA A 295 17.00 -1.68 -21.87
N LEU A 296 17.40 -2.84 -21.34
CA LEU A 296 18.57 -3.61 -21.76
C LEU A 296 18.20 -4.87 -22.56
N ALA A 297 16.89 -5.13 -22.70
CA ALA A 297 16.41 -6.32 -23.38
C ALA A 297 16.59 -6.20 -24.90
N PRO A 298 17.02 -7.30 -25.59
CA PRO A 298 17.09 -7.33 -27.04
C PRO A 298 15.67 -7.33 -27.65
N GLU A 299 15.53 -6.94 -28.91
CA GLU A 299 14.24 -7.04 -29.62
C GLU A 299 13.71 -8.49 -29.67
N ARG A 300 14.60 -9.45 -29.74
CA ARG A 300 14.28 -10.90 -29.67
C ARG A 300 15.30 -11.62 -28.81
N PRO A 301 14.84 -12.51 -27.89
CA PRO A 301 15.75 -13.31 -27.09
C PRO A 301 16.58 -14.25 -27.96
N PRO A 302 17.85 -14.53 -27.58
CA PRO A 302 18.70 -15.51 -28.31
C PRO A 302 18.08 -16.91 -28.29
N ALA A 303 18.21 -17.64 -29.39
CA ALA A 303 17.68 -18.99 -29.50
C ALA A 303 18.16 -19.90 -28.35
N LYS A 304 17.28 -20.74 -27.83
CA LYS A 304 17.54 -21.71 -26.76
C LYS A 304 17.93 -21.05 -25.42
N ARG A 305 17.56 -19.79 -25.19
CA ARG A 305 17.76 -19.08 -23.91
C ARG A 305 16.42 -18.62 -23.33
N SER A 306 16.24 -18.83 -22.03
CA SER A 306 15.05 -18.39 -21.31
C SER A 306 15.28 -16.99 -20.70
N LEU A 307 14.74 -15.97 -21.34
CA LEU A 307 14.77 -14.59 -20.86
C LEU A 307 13.40 -14.19 -20.28
N LEU A 308 13.41 -13.68 -19.04
CA LEU A 308 12.27 -13.02 -18.41
C LEU A 308 12.52 -11.52 -18.40
N VAL A 309 11.62 -10.74 -18.99
CA VAL A 309 11.75 -9.27 -19.02
C VAL A 309 11.11 -8.67 -17.78
N MET A 310 11.80 -7.72 -17.14
CA MET A 310 11.30 -6.93 -16.02
C MET A 310 10.70 -5.64 -16.57
N LEU A 311 9.44 -5.39 -16.28
CA LEU A 311 8.64 -4.26 -16.74
C LEU A 311 8.23 -3.37 -15.57
N THR A 312 8.08 -2.09 -15.82
CA THR A 312 7.38 -1.19 -14.91
C THR A 312 5.86 -1.37 -15.04
N PRO A 313 5.05 -0.95 -14.05
CA PRO A 313 3.59 -1.01 -14.16
C PRO A 313 3.03 -0.32 -15.41
N ASP A 314 3.62 0.80 -15.85
CA ASP A 314 3.19 1.55 -17.04
C ASP A 314 3.46 0.77 -18.36
N GLU A 315 4.44 -0.13 -18.34
CA GLU A 315 4.82 -0.96 -19.46
C GLU A 315 3.98 -2.24 -19.62
N ARG A 316 2.99 -2.46 -18.75
CA ARG A 316 2.09 -3.65 -18.80
C ARG A 316 1.42 -3.83 -20.16
N GLY A 317 1.07 -2.74 -20.84
CA GLY A 317 0.50 -2.77 -22.18
C GLY A 317 1.38 -3.49 -23.22
N ARG A 318 2.69 -3.62 -22.97
CA ARG A 318 3.67 -4.24 -23.89
C ARG A 318 3.90 -5.74 -23.62
N ILE A 319 3.20 -6.35 -22.68
CA ILE A 319 3.34 -7.78 -22.35
C ILE A 319 3.10 -8.66 -23.58
N ALA A 320 2.06 -8.36 -24.37
CA ALA A 320 1.74 -9.10 -25.58
C ALA A 320 2.86 -9.02 -26.65
N GLU A 321 3.48 -7.84 -26.78
CA GLU A 321 4.62 -7.57 -27.66
C GLU A 321 5.83 -8.45 -27.30
N HIS A 322 6.22 -8.44 -26.01
CA HIS A 322 7.35 -9.25 -25.52
C HIS A 322 7.10 -10.77 -25.67
N ARG A 323 5.86 -11.20 -25.43
CA ARG A 323 5.49 -12.60 -25.65
C ARG A 323 5.61 -12.98 -27.14
N ALA A 324 5.11 -12.14 -28.04
CA ALA A 324 5.23 -12.36 -29.48
C ALA A 324 6.70 -12.34 -29.97
N ALA A 325 7.56 -11.58 -29.32
CA ALA A 325 9.00 -11.51 -29.57
C ALA A 325 9.75 -12.80 -29.14
N GLY A 326 9.11 -13.67 -28.31
CA GLY A 326 9.67 -14.95 -27.87
C GLY A 326 10.32 -14.94 -26.49
N PHE A 327 10.05 -13.94 -25.65
CA PHE A 327 10.46 -13.96 -24.25
C PHE A 327 9.72 -15.08 -23.50
N ALA A 328 10.42 -15.78 -22.60
CA ALA A 328 9.87 -16.87 -21.80
C ALA A 328 8.83 -16.41 -20.75
N GLY A 329 8.74 -15.11 -20.51
CA GLY A 329 7.78 -14.50 -19.61
C GLY A 329 8.21 -13.09 -19.21
N TYR A 330 7.50 -12.55 -18.24
CA TYR A 330 7.75 -11.19 -17.72
C TYR A 330 7.57 -11.14 -16.19
N LEU A 331 8.08 -10.10 -15.56
CA LEU A 331 7.87 -9.75 -14.17
C LEU A 331 7.57 -8.25 -14.09
N ILE A 332 6.64 -7.86 -13.21
CA ILE A 332 6.33 -6.45 -12.97
C ILE A 332 7.07 -5.97 -11.71
N LYS A 333 7.72 -4.81 -11.82
CA LYS A 333 8.38 -4.15 -10.68
C LYS A 333 7.37 -3.39 -9.82
N PRO A 334 7.49 -3.34 -8.49
CA PRO A 334 8.47 -4.03 -7.65
C PRO A 334 8.31 -5.56 -7.68
N LEU A 335 9.44 -6.29 -7.75
CA LEU A 335 9.41 -7.75 -7.87
C LEU A 335 8.78 -8.39 -6.63
N ARG A 336 7.95 -9.41 -6.87
CA ARG A 336 7.34 -10.24 -5.83
C ARG A 336 8.04 -11.58 -5.79
N ARG A 337 8.50 -12.04 -4.62
CA ARG A 337 9.28 -13.27 -4.48
C ARG A 337 8.57 -14.51 -5.01
N ALA A 338 7.27 -14.65 -4.72
CA ALA A 338 6.48 -15.77 -5.22
C ALA A 338 6.39 -15.77 -6.75
N SER A 339 6.00 -14.64 -7.35
CA SER A 339 5.90 -14.49 -8.82
C SER A 339 7.25 -14.71 -9.51
N LEU A 340 8.35 -14.20 -8.91
CA LEU A 340 9.70 -14.44 -9.44
C LEU A 340 10.03 -15.93 -9.45
N ALA A 341 9.79 -16.64 -8.35
CA ALA A 341 10.07 -18.08 -8.27
C ALA A 341 9.22 -18.88 -9.27
N GLU A 342 7.94 -18.61 -9.36
CA GLU A 342 7.02 -19.27 -10.29
C GLU A 342 7.41 -19.05 -11.75
N ARG A 343 7.73 -17.80 -12.13
CA ARG A 343 8.14 -17.46 -13.50
C ARG A 343 9.47 -18.11 -13.89
N VAL A 344 10.45 -18.13 -12.98
CA VAL A 344 11.72 -18.82 -13.19
C VAL A 344 11.50 -20.32 -13.38
N LEU A 345 10.58 -20.95 -12.65
CA LEU A 345 10.26 -22.37 -12.82
C LEU A 345 9.49 -22.63 -14.10
N ALA A 346 8.55 -21.77 -14.49
CA ALA A 346 7.75 -21.91 -15.70
C ALA A 346 8.57 -21.66 -16.97
N ALA A 347 9.55 -20.76 -16.95
CA ALA A 347 10.38 -20.41 -18.08
C ALA A 347 11.22 -21.60 -18.66
N ARG A 348 11.27 -22.73 -17.96
CA ARG A 348 11.99 -23.95 -18.37
C ARG A 348 11.10 -25.09 -18.83
N ARG A 349 9.80 -25.01 -18.60
CA ARG A 349 8.86 -25.98 -19.12
C ARG A 349 8.44 -25.49 -20.49
N ASP A 350 8.55 -26.38 -21.50
CA ASP A 350 7.95 -26.18 -22.86
C ASP A 350 6.39 -26.12 -22.77
N ASP A 351 5.85 -26.06 -21.55
CA ASP A 351 4.44 -25.92 -21.28
C ASP A 351 3.99 -24.48 -21.56
N ASP A 352 2.89 -24.39 -22.28
CA ASP A 352 2.17 -23.23 -22.76
C ASP A 352 2.38 -21.96 -21.90
N PRO A 353 2.99 -20.90 -22.46
CA PRO A 353 3.14 -19.61 -21.78
C PRO A 353 1.79 -18.97 -21.41
N ALA A 354 0.66 -19.58 -21.75
CA ALA A 354 -0.68 -19.13 -21.45
C ALA A 354 -1.12 -19.37 -19.99
N ARG A 355 -0.42 -20.19 -19.19
CA ARG A 355 -0.64 -20.25 -17.73
C ARG A 355 0.00 -19.03 -17.08
N ALA A 356 -0.58 -17.88 -17.35
CA ALA A 356 -0.29 -16.66 -16.64
C ALA A 356 -0.67 -16.83 -15.16
N VAL A 357 0.30 -16.62 -14.29
CA VAL A 357 0.04 -16.45 -12.86
C VAL A 357 -0.98 -15.32 -12.70
N GLU A 358 -2.08 -15.56 -12.01
CA GLU A 358 -3.19 -14.62 -11.85
C GLU A 358 -2.80 -13.29 -11.20
N ASP A 359 -1.67 -13.27 -10.50
CA ASP A 359 -1.19 -12.15 -9.68
C ASP A 359 -0.71 -10.91 -10.49
N ASP A 360 -0.40 -11.07 -11.78
CA ASP A 360 0.05 -9.97 -12.66
C ASP A 360 -1.02 -9.49 -13.66
N ARG A 361 -2.20 -10.08 -13.65
CA ARG A 361 -3.30 -9.61 -14.49
C ARG A 361 -3.86 -8.32 -13.92
N ILE A 362 -4.29 -7.42 -14.80
CA ILE A 362 -5.33 -6.45 -14.42
C ILE A 362 -6.48 -7.32 -13.94
N ALA A 363 -6.71 -7.30 -12.61
CA ALA A 363 -7.81 -8.10 -12.07
C ALA A 363 -9.07 -7.72 -12.85
N PRO A 364 -9.82 -8.68 -13.40
CA PRO A 364 -11.08 -8.37 -14.07
C PRO A 364 -11.94 -7.55 -13.11
N ALA A 365 -12.88 -6.76 -13.65
CA ALA A 365 -13.82 -6.00 -12.83
C ALA A 365 -14.35 -6.89 -11.69
N ALA A 366 -14.25 -6.44 -10.45
CA ALA A 366 -14.51 -7.30 -9.29
C ALA A 366 -15.98 -7.72 -9.19
N ALA A 367 -16.89 -6.94 -9.77
CA ALA A 367 -18.32 -7.19 -9.69
C ALA A 367 -19.05 -6.73 -10.98
N PRO A 368 -18.75 -7.34 -12.15
CA PRO A 368 -19.35 -6.92 -13.43
C PRO A 368 -20.87 -7.15 -13.41
N GLY A 369 -21.63 -6.04 -13.56
CA GLY A 369 -23.08 -6.05 -13.60
C GLY A 369 -23.79 -6.02 -12.26
N ALA A 370 -23.07 -6.13 -11.12
CA ALA A 370 -23.67 -6.04 -9.78
C ALA A 370 -24.37 -4.69 -9.55
N ARG A 371 -25.55 -4.73 -8.94
CA ARG A 371 -26.30 -3.53 -8.57
C ARG A 371 -26.00 -3.14 -7.14
N ILE A 372 -25.41 -1.96 -6.98
CA ILE A 372 -24.99 -1.43 -5.69
C ILE A 372 -25.87 -0.23 -5.31
N LEU A 373 -26.42 -0.23 -4.10
CA LEU A 373 -27.02 0.96 -3.51
C LEU A 373 -25.95 1.69 -2.71
N LEU A 374 -25.58 2.87 -3.17
CA LEU A 374 -24.65 3.75 -2.49
C LEU A 374 -25.44 4.80 -1.70
N VAL A 375 -25.30 4.78 -0.37
CA VAL A 375 -25.95 5.72 0.54
C VAL A 375 -24.90 6.65 1.13
N GLU A 376 -24.87 7.88 0.67
CA GLU A 376 -23.87 8.89 1.02
C GLU A 376 -24.47 10.28 0.86
N ASP A 377 -24.46 11.10 1.91
CA ASP A 377 -25.04 12.44 1.92
C ASP A 377 -24.13 13.51 1.28
N ASN A 378 -22.81 13.27 1.29
CA ASN A 378 -21.87 14.17 0.67
C ASN A 378 -21.75 13.90 -0.84
N PRO A 379 -22.14 14.86 -1.71
CA PRO A 379 -22.19 14.65 -3.16
C PRO A 379 -20.79 14.36 -3.76
N ILE A 380 -19.72 14.83 -3.14
CA ILE A 380 -18.35 14.60 -3.61
C ILE A 380 -17.92 13.18 -3.30
N ASN A 381 -18.17 12.71 -2.08
CA ASN A 381 -17.88 11.34 -1.67
C ASN A 381 -18.71 10.35 -2.50
N ALA A 382 -19.99 10.65 -2.71
CA ALA A 382 -20.89 9.85 -3.54
C ALA A 382 -20.39 9.75 -4.99
N LEU A 383 -19.94 10.86 -5.57
CA LEU A 383 -19.38 10.88 -6.93
C LEU A 383 -18.09 10.06 -7.03
N LEU A 384 -17.19 10.17 -6.04
CA LEU A 384 -15.96 9.41 -5.98
C LEU A 384 -16.24 7.91 -5.86
N ALA A 385 -17.06 7.51 -4.89
CA ALA A 385 -17.45 6.11 -4.67
C ALA A 385 -18.13 5.52 -5.92
N ARG A 386 -19.07 6.26 -6.54
CA ARG A 386 -19.74 5.85 -7.78
C ARG A 386 -18.73 5.64 -8.91
N THR A 387 -17.76 6.54 -9.07
CA THR A 387 -16.73 6.42 -10.12
C THR A 387 -15.90 5.17 -9.92
N LEU A 388 -15.46 4.87 -8.69
CA LEU A 388 -14.71 3.67 -8.36
C LEU A 388 -15.53 2.40 -8.63
N LEU A 389 -16.80 2.37 -8.19
CA LEU A 389 -17.71 1.24 -8.40
C LEU A 389 -17.98 0.99 -9.89
N THR A 390 -18.17 2.06 -10.67
CA THR A 390 -18.39 1.95 -12.13
C THR A 390 -17.16 1.37 -12.83
N ARG A 391 -15.94 1.73 -12.41
CA ARG A 391 -14.69 1.13 -12.90
C ARG A 391 -14.60 -0.37 -12.61
N GLU A 392 -15.19 -0.83 -11.51
CA GLU A 392 -15.31 -2.25 -11.16
C GLU A 392 -16.50 -2.94 -11.83
N GLY A 393 -17.15 -2.29 -12.79
CA GLY A 393 -18.24 -2.84 -13.60
C GLY A 393 -19.62 -2.83 -12.94
N CYS A 394 -19.78 -2.17 -11.77
CA CYS A 394 -21.04 -2.11 -11.04
C CYS A 394 -22.03 -1.14 -11.67
N ARG A 395 -23.33 -1.42 -11.48
CA ARG A 395 -24.43 -0.48 -11.67
C ARG A 395 -24.78 0.15 -10.33
N VAL A 396 -24.71 1.47 -10.24
CA VAL A 396 -24.81 2.18 -8.95
C VAL A 396 -26.04 3.06 -8.93
N ASP A 397 -26.96 2.75 -8.02
CA ASP A 397 -28.05 3.65 -7.63
C ASP A 397 -27.60 4.42 -6.37
N GLN A 398 -27.90 5.71 -6.31
CA GLN A 398 -27.48 6.59 -5.21
C GLN A 398 -28.68 7.04 -4.39
N ALA A 399 -28.50 7.08 -3.07
CA ALA A 399 -29.40 7.70 -2.10
C ALA A 399 -28.63 8.73 -1.26
N GLY A 400 -29.20 9.91 -1.09
CA GLY A 400 -28.59 11.00 -0.31
C GLY A 400 -28.77 10.88 1.21
N GLY A 401 -29.41 9.80 1.71
CA GLY A 401 -29.61 9.57 3.11
C GLY A 401 -30.41 8.30 3.42
N GLY A 402 -30.60 8.02 4.72
CA GLY A 402 -31.24 6.79 5.17
C GLY A 402 -32.70 6.63 4.70
N GLU A 403 -33.48 7.72 4.61
CA GLU A 403 -34.87 7.65 4.15
C GLU A 403 -34.97 7.31 2.66
N GLU A 404 -34.13 7.91 1.82
CA GLU A 404 -34.04 7.60 0.40
C GLU A 404 -33.57 6.17 0.16
N ALA A 405 -32.62 5.68 0.97
CA ALA A 405 -32.17 4.31 0.92
C ALA A 405 -33.32 3.32 1.20
N LEU A 406 -34.14 3.58 2.24
CA LEU A 406 -35.31 2.76 2.54
C LEU A 406 -36.36 2.81 1.42
N ALA A 407 -36.53 3.95 0.77
CA ALA A 407 -37.44 4.09 -0.38
C ALA A 407 -36.90 3.30 -1.60
N ALA A 408 -35.59 3.38 -1.90
CA ALA A 408 -34.95 2.63 -2.97
C ALA A 408 -35.08 1.11 -2.78
N LEU A 409 -34.94 0.62 -1.56
CA LEU A 409 -35.05 -0.80 -1.22
C LEU A 409 -36.48 -1.37 -1.32
N LYS A 410 -37.50 -0.52 -1.32
CA LYS A 410 -38.90 -0.94 -1.58
C LYS A 410 -39.18 -1.23 -3.05
N VAL A 411 -38.39 -0.63 -3.95
CA VAL A 411 -38.66 -0.64 -5.40
C VAL A 411 -37.59 -1.46 -6.14
N GLY A 412 -36.36 -1.54 -5.60
CA GLY A 412 -35.22 -2.17 -6.25
C GLY A 412 -34.63 -3.31 -5.43
N VAL A 413 -33.99 -4.26 -6.14
CA VAL A 413 -33.16 -5.31 -5.55
C VAL A 413 -31.70 -4.98 -5.84
N TYR A 414 -30.86 -5.11 -4.81
CA TYR A 414 -29.44 -4.79 -4.85
C TYR A 414 -28.62 -5.98 -4.37
N ASP A 415 -27.41 -6.11 -4.92
CA ASP A 415 -26.46 -7.14 -4.55
C ASP A 415 -25.63 -6.74 -3.32
N LEU A 416 -25.46 -5.43 -3.11
CA LEU A 416 -24.72 -4.86 -1.99
C LEU A 416 -25.23 -3.45 -1.67
N ILE A 417 -25.22 -3.08 -0.39
CA ILE A 417 -25.50 -1.72 0.09
C ILE A 417 -24.22 -1.17 0.71
N LEU A 418 -23.74 -0.04 0.20
CA LEU A 418 -22.68 0.74 0.84
C LEU A 418 -23.36 1.88 1.61
N MET A 419 -23.21 1.89 2.94
CA MET A 419 -23.96 2.77 3.84
C MET A 419 -23.04 3.68 4.63
N ASP A 420 -23.12 4.99 4.42
CA ASP A 420 -22.43 5.93 5.29
C ASP A 420 -22.97 5.83 6.73
N MET A 421 -22.09 5.79 7.70
CA MET A 421 -22.47 5.74 9.11
C MET A 421 -23.06 7.06 9.62
N ARG A 422 -22.53 8.19 9.13
CA ARG A 422 -22.88 9.53 9.60
C ARG A 422 -23.56 10.34 8.50
N MET A 423 -24.86 10.45 8.59
CA MET A 423 -25.69 11.24 7.68
C MET A 423 -26.65 12.12 8.48
N PRO A 424 -27.03 13.31 7.98
CA PRO A 424 -28.05 14.15 8.59
C PRO A 424 -29.42 13.45 8.68
N GLY A 425 -30.13 13.67 9.75
CA GLY A 425 -31.44 13.07 9.97
C GLY A 425 -31.37 11.63 10.47
N MET A 426 -31.32 10.66 9.56
CA MET A 426 -31.24 9.24 9.87
C MET A 426 -29.80 8.72 9.70
N SER A 427 -29.17 8.29 10.79
CA SER A 427 -27.85 7.69 10.76
C SER A 427 -27.83 6.35 9.99
N GLY A 428 -26.66 5.95 9.46
CA GLY A 428 -26.52 4.67 8.78
C GLY A 428 -26.82 3.46 9.67
N LEU A 429 -26.53 3.55 10.96
CA LEU A 429 -26.88 2.53 11.94
C LEU A 429 -28.41 2.37 12.08
N GLU A 430 -29.13 3.48 12.17
CA GLU A 430 -30.61 3.48 12.25
C GLU A 430 -31.24 2.99 10.94
N ALA A 431 -30.71 3.46 9.80
CA ALA A 431 -31.13 3.01 8.48
C ALA A 431 -30.96 1.50 8.34
N THR A 432 -29.80 0.97 8.76
CA THR A 432 -29.55 -0.48 8.69
C THR A 432 -30.50 -1.29 9.57
N ARG A 433 -30.79 -0.85 10.82
CA ARG A 433 -31.78 -1.54 11.67
C ARG A 433 -33.15 -1.58 11.00
N LYS A 434 -33.58 -0.49 10.35
CA LYS A 434 -34.86 -0.44 9.59
C LYS A 434 -34.82 -1.34 8.37
N VAL A 435 -33.71 -1.37 7.62
CA VAL A 435 -33.48 -2.29 6.49
C VAL A 435 -33.63 -3.74 6.94
N ARG A 436 -32.99 -4.11 8.04
CA ARG A 436 -33.13 -5.46 8.61
C ARG A 436 -34.54 -5.75 9.12
N GLY A 437 -35.23 -4.74 9.71
CA GLY A 437 -36.64 -4.83 10.11
C GLY A 437 -37.62 -5.02 8.94
N MET A 438 -37.25 -4.58 7.73
CA MET A 438 -38.00 -4.86 6.49
C MET A 438 -37.75 -6.27 5.94
N GLY A 439 -36.92 -7.08 6.56
CA GLY A 439 -36.55 -8.42 6.10
C GLY A 439 -35.55 -8.46 4.96
N VAL A 440 -34.92 -7.31 4.61
CA VAL A 440 -33.87 -7.23 3.58
C VAL A 440 -32.59 -7.89 4.09
N ARG A 441 -32.11 -8.89 3.34
CA ARG A 441 -30.90 -9.66 3.66
C ARG A 441 -29.69 -9.25 2.84
N THR A 442 -29.84 -8.33 1.91
CA THR A 442 -28.72 -7.77 1.12
C THR A 442 -27.60 -7.35 2.06
N PRO A 443 -26.34 -7.71 1.77
CA PRO A 443 -25.19 -7.26 2.56
C PRO A 443 -25.14 -5.74 2.70
N VAL A 444 -24.84 -5.28 3.91
CA VAL A 444 -24.65 -3.86 4.21
C VAL A 444 -23.22 -3.67 4.68
N VAL A 445 -22.42 -2.94 3.92
CA VAL A 445 -21.05 -2.56 4.27
C VAL A 445 -21.02 -1.09 4.69
N ALA A 446 -20.57 -0.85 5.92
CA ALA A 446 -20.45 0.50 6.46
C ALA A 446 -19.36 1.30 5.75
N LEU A 447 -19.58 2.60 5.51
CA LEU A 447 -18.57 3.56 5.14
C LEU A 447 -18.26 4.42 6.37
N THR A 448 -17.09 4.23 7.00
CA THR A 448 -16.71 4.92 8.24
C THR A 448 -15.50 5.82 8.04
N ALA A 449 -15.45 6.94 8.77
CA ALA A 449 -14.27 7.80 8.78
C ALA A 449 -13.12 7.23 9.62
N ASN A 450 -13.39 6.30 10.54
CA ASN A 450 -12.42 5.73 11.47
C ASN A 450 -12.56 4.20 11.53
N ALA A 451 -11.44 3.52 11.81
CA ALA A 451 -11.36 2.07 11.99
C ALA A 451 -11.38 1.66 13.48
N PHE A 452 -12.03 2.45 14.37
CA PHE A 452 -12.06 2.11 15.79
C PHE A 452 -12.93 0.88 16.06
N GLU A 453 -12.53 0.09 17.04
CA GLU A 453 -13.22 -1.14 17.43
C GLU A 453 -14.65 -0.89 17.92
N GLU A 454 -14.88 0.28 18.54
CA GLU A 454 -16.20 0.74 18.96
C GLU A 454 -17.15 0.95 17.76
N ASP A 455 -16.67 1.57 16.69
CA ASP A 455 -17.44 1.77 15.46
C ASP A 455 -17.76 0.43 14.79
N ARG A 456 -16.81 -0.51 14.81
CA ARG A 456 -17.01 -1.87 14.30
C ARG A 456 -18.08 -2.63 15.08
N HIS A 457 -18.02 -2.60 16.41
CA HIS A 457 -19.03 -3.22 17.26
C HIS A 457 -20.41 -2.60 17.04
N ALA A 458 -20.51 -1.28 16.89
CA ALA A 458 -21.75 -0.59 16.61
C ALA A 458 -22.34 -0.99 15.26
N CYS A 459 -21.51 -1.15 14.21
CA CYS A 459 -21.93 -1.62 12.88
C CYS A 459 -22.52 -3.03 12.95
N LEU A 460 -21.80 -3.97 13.55
CA LEU A 460 -22.25 -5.35 13.69
C LEU A 460 -23.53 -5.47 14.53
N ALA A 461 -23.62 -4.71 15.62
CA ALA A 461 -24.81 -4.66 16.46
C ALA A 461 -26.04 -4.07 15.74
N ALA A 462 -25.84 -3.18 14.75
CA ALA A 462 -26.90 -2.66 13.91
C ALA A 462 -27.34 -3.63 12.79
N GLY A 463 -26.58 -4.72 12.56
CA GLY A 463 -26.83 -5.70 11.53
C GLY A 463 -26.10 -5.45 10.21
N MET A 464 -25.02 -4.65 10.22
CA MET A 464 -24.09 -4.52 9.09
C MET A 464 -23.19 -5.75 9.00
N ASP A 465 -22.71 -6.07 7.81
CA ASP A 465 -21.94 -7.30 7.54
C ASP A 465 -20.43 -7.04 7.46
N ASP A 466 -20.01 -5.80 7.12
CA ASP A 466 -18.61 -5.39 7.01
C ASP A 466 -18.48 -3.87 7.10
N PHE A 467 -17.23 -3.36 7.02
CA PHE A 467 -16.98 -1.92 6.99
C PHE A 467 -15.80 -1.57 6.07
N LEU A 468 -15.83 -0.37 5.49
CA LEU A 468 -14.76 0.26 4.72
C LEU A 468 -14.44 1.62 5.30
N VAL A 469 -13.15 1.91 5.43
CA VAL A 469 -12.67 3.20 5.94
C VAL A 469 -12.59 4.22 4.80
N LYS A 470 -13.12 5.42 5.03
CA LYS A 470 -12.99 6.56 4.12
C LYS A 470 -11.60 7.24 4.31
N PRO A 471 -10.93 7.70 3.23
CA PRO A 471 -11.40 7.70 1.85
C PRO A 471 -11.32 6.30 1.22
N LEU A 472 -12.33 5.96 0.41
CA LEU A 472 -12.37 4.68 -0.28
C LEU A 472 -11.16 4.51 -1.21
N THR A 473 -10.41 3.42 -1.01
CA THR A 473 -9.33 3.04 -1.93
C THR A 473 -9.82 1.99 -2.93
N PRO A 474 -9.29 1.98 -4.16
CA PRO A 474 -9.67 0.98 -5.16
C PRO A 474 -9.50 -0.47 -4.66
N ASP A 475 -8.41 -0.76 -3.95
CA ASP A 475 -8.10 -2.12 -3.48
C ASP A 475 -9.06 -2.58 -2.37
N ALA A 476 -9.33 -1.72 -1.38
CA ALA A 476 -10.28 -2.03 -0.31
C ALA A 476 -11.70 -2.23 -0.86
N LEU A 477 -12.11 -1.38 -1.81
CA LEU A 477 -13.41 -1.50 -2.47
C LEU A 477 -13.49 -2.81 -3.27
N ARG A 478 -12.46 -3.14 -4.05
CA ARG A 478 -12.38 -4.36 -4.83
C ARG A 478 -12.45 -5.61 -3.95
N ALA A 479 -11.72 -5.63 -2.83
CA ALA A 479 -11.75 -6.74 -1.88
C ALA A 479 -13.15 -6.92 -1.27
N ALA A 480 -13.84 -5.83 -0.92
CA ALA A 480 -15.21 -5.88 -0.40
C ALA A 480 -16.20 -6.37 -1.48
N LEU A 481 -16.11 -5.86 -2.71
CA LEU A 481 -16.93 -6.33 -3.82
C LEU A 481 -16.74 -7.83 -4.07
N GLY A 482 -15.49 -8.31 -4.17
CA GLY A 482 -15.21 -9.73 -4.37
C GLY A 482 -15.75 -10.62 -3.26
N ARG A 483 -15.77 -10.14 -2.01
CA ARG A 483 -16.31 -10.87 -0.85
C ARG A 483 -17.83 -10.91 -0.84
N TRP A 484 -18.48 -9.82 -1.21
CA TRP A 484 -19.92 -9.63 -0.95
C TRP A 484 -20.82 -9.70 -2.18
N THR A 485 -20.30 -9.67 -3.43
CA THR A 485 -21.10 -9.75 -4.65
C THR A 485 -20.96 -11.08 -5.40
N LEU A 486 -19.86 -11.86 -5.21
CA LEU A 486 -19.64 -13.11 -5.91
C LEU A 486 -20.23 -14.34 -5.21
N ALA A 487 -20.66 -14.22 -3.96
CA ALA A 487 -21.29 -15.31 -3.20
C ALA A 487 -22.80 -15.36 -3.53
N ALA A 488 -23.16 -15.91 -4.69
CA ALA A 488 -24.56 -16.09 -5.10
C ALA A 488 -25.33 -17.16 -4.28
N ASP A 489 -24.83 -17.63 -3.15
CA ASP A 489 -25.48 -18.62 -2.29
C ASP A 489 -25.56 -18.12 -0.83
N TRP A 490 -26.48 -17.18 -0.59
CA TRP A 490 -26.75 -16.57 0.72
C TRP A 490 -27.41 -17.51 1.74
N THR A 491 -27.56 -18.81 1.44
CA THR A 491 -28.21 -19.79 2.30
C THR A 491 -27.29 -20.43 3.34
N GLN A 492 -25.97 -20.21 3.30
CA GLN A 492 -25.00 -20.69 4.30
C GLN A 492 -24.27 -19.53 4.99
N LYS A 493 -24.91 -18.89 5.97
CA LYS A 493 -24.16 -18.14 6.99
C LYS A 493 -23.35 -19.12 7.84
N PRO A 494 -22.02 -18.90 8.02
CA PRO A 494 -21.34 -19.49 9.16
C PRO A 494 -21.93 -18.88 10.44
N ASP A 495 -22.42 -19.75 11.30
CA ASP A 495 -23.00 -19.45 12.60
C ASP A 495 -21.92 -18.87 13.54
N HIS A 496 -21.81 -17.54 13.63
CA HIS A 496 -20.92 -16.84 14.55
C HIS A 496 -21.53 -16.70 15.97
N ALA A 497 -22.38 -17.64 16.35
CA ALA A 497 -22.85 -17.77 17.73
C ALA A 497 -22.20 -19.01 18.36
N LYS A 498 -20.92 -18.88 18.82
CA LYS A 498 -20.31 -19.65 19.90
C LYS A 498 -18.79 -19.48 19.90
N VAL A 499 -18.29 -18.39 20.46
CA VAL A 499 -17.06 -18.44 21.27
C VAL A 499 -17.36 -17.58 22.48
N GLY A 500 -17.51 -18.28 23.64
CA GLY A 500 -17.61 -17.70 24.96
C GLY A 500 -16.24 -17.22 25.47
#